data_4262925844b4bade39b78a505d3959a8
#
_entry.id   4262925844b4bade39b78a505d3959a8
#
_cell.length_a   1.000
_cell.length_b   1.000
_cell.length_c   1.000
_cell.angle_alpha   90.00
_cell.angle_beta   90.00
_cell.angle_gamma   90.00
#
_symmetry.space_group_name_H-M   'P 1'
#
loop_
_entity.id
_entity.type
_entity.pdbx_description
1 polymer ?
#
loop_
_entity_poly.entity_id
_entity_poly.type
_entity_poly.pdbx_seq_one_letter_code
_entity_poly.pdbx_strand_id
1 'polypeptide(L)'
;SLMQKKYTDFKLGVPDYVTVETEDERLVCQGGQLIVTAGATTVEFQDAGEHEDIFVTSEDAVRCVKLRWNYKIPKSARFLGDAWERTYGDVEWHGMSGNRYLPWYFLAKLSEKVLCFGVKVRPSAMCCWQADTKGITLFLDVRCGNTGVQLKGRKLRAAQIVCMEAEGADTFETAQEFCKKMCTDPIFPEFPVYGSNNWYYAYGDSSEEEIL
;
A
#
# COMPACT_ATOMS: atom_id res chain seq x y z
N SER A 1 -2.24 34.74 -14.01
CA SER A 1 -2.14 34.08 -12.72
C SER A 1 -1.14 32.96 -12.83
N LEU A 2 -0.17 33.01 -11.99
CA LEU A 2 0.79 31.94 -11.85
C LEU A 2 0.05 30.72 -11.34
N MET A 3 -0.12 29.74 -12.22
CA MET A 3 -0.63 28.45 -11.77
C MET A 3 0.42 27.83 -10.87
N GLN A 4 0.22 27.95 -9.57
CA GLN A 4 1.06 27.24 -8.64
C GLN A 4 0.84 25.75 -8.83
N LYS A 5 1.93 25.02 -8.85
CA LYS A 5 1.90 23.57 -8.95
C LYS A 5 1.25 23.02 -7.69
N LYS A 6 0.03 22.51 -7.82
CA LYS A 6 -0.74 22.01 -6.69
C LYS A 6 -0.28 20.62 -6.21
N TYR A 7 0.31 19.85 -7.11
CA TYR A 7 0.64 18.45 -6.86
C TYR A 7 2.13 18.22 -6.95
N THR A 8 2.68 17.52 -5.98
CA THR A 8 4.10 17.19 -5.92
C THR A 8 4.25 15.72 -5.58
N ASP A 9 5.02 15.00 -6.39
CA ASP A 9 5.34 13.61 -6.11
C ASP A 9 6.36 13.51 -4.98
N PHE A 10 6.19 12.52 -4.13
CA PHE A 10 7.20 12.18 -3.13
C PHE A 10 7.32 10.67 -3.00
N LYS A 11 8.33 10.23 -2.26
CA LYS A 11 8.59 8.82 -2.05
C LYS A 11 8.75 8.52 -0.57
N LEU A 12 8.21 7.38 -0.16
CA LEU A 12 8.39 6.88 1.19
C LEU A 12 9.83 6.41 1.43
N GLY A 13 10.52 6.01 0.37
CA GLY A 13 11.83 5.41 0.48
C GLY A 13 11.78 3.98 0.99
N VAL A 14 12.93 3.48 1.42
CA VAL A 14 12.98 2.12 1.98
C VAL A 14 12.30 2.08 3.34
N PRO A 15 11.58 1.01 3.65
CA PRO A 15 10.90 0.90 4.94
C PRO A 15 11.88 0.72 6.09
N ASP A 16 11.43 1.06 7.30
CA ASP A 16 12.22 0.88 8.51
C ASP A 16 12.21 -0.56 9.00
N TYR A 17 11.11 -1.29 8.74
CA TYR A 17 10.99 -2.69 9.08
C TYR A 17 10.32 -3.45 7.95
N VAL A 18 10.76 -4.69 7.77
CA VAL A 18 10.19 -5.64 6.81
C VAL A 18 9.82 -6.90 7.56
N THR A 19 8.58 -7.32 7.44
CA THR A 19 8.10 -8.57 8.03
C THR A 19 7.72 -9.53 6.91
N VAL A 20 8.20 -10.75 6.98
CA VAL A 20 7.85 -11.79 6.02
C VAL A 20 7.15 -12.91 6.76
N GLU A 21 5.97 -13.27 6.30
CA GLU A 21 5.19 -14.39 6.84
C GLU A 21 5.10 -15.50 5.83
N THR A 22 5.50 -16.69 6.26
CA THR A 22 5.26 -17.95 5.55
C THR A 22 4.23 -18.74 6.36
N GLU A 23 3.91 -19.95 5.93
CA GLU A 23 2.98 -20.78 6.73
C GLU A 23 3.54 -21.17 8.10
N ASP A 24 4.85 -21.27 8.19
CA ASP A 24 5.51 -21.83 9.37
C ASP A 24 6.12 -20.78 10.29
N GLU A 25 6.41 -19.58 9.77
CA GLU A 25 7.12 -18.59 10.58
C GLU A 25 6.83 -17.16 10.17
N ARG A 26 7.14 -16.26 11.08
CA ARG A 26 7.05 -14.83 10.89
C ARG A 26 8.38 -14.21 11.27
N LEU A 27 9.04 -13.60 10.30
CA LEU A 27 10.35 -12.98 10.50
C LEU A 27 10.24 -11.47 10.38
N VAL A 28 10.67 -10.76 11.42
CA VAL A 28 10.72 -9.29 11.43
C VAL A 28 12.15 -8.86 11.30
N CYS A 29 12.46 -8.09 10.27
CA CYS A 29 13.80 -7.62 9.98
C CYS A 29 13.86 -6.09 9.97
N GLN A 30 15.00 -5.54 10.37
CA GLN A 30 15.25 -4.13 10.17
C GLN A 30 15.38 -3.83 8.67
N GLY A 31 14.81 -2.71 8.27
CA GLY A 31 14.93 -2.20 6.90
C GLY A 31 16.10 -1.22 6.78
N GLY A 32 15.86 -0.13 6.06
CA GLY A 32 16.87 0.91 5.85
C GLY A 32 17.84 0.59 4.71
N GLN A 33 17.63 -0.51 4.00
CA GLN A 33 18.45 -0.93 2.87
C GLN A 33 17.56 -1.29 1.69
N LEU A 34 18.15 -1.22 0.49
CA LEU A 34 17.43 -1.56 -0.74
C LEU A 34 17.11 -3.03 -0.86
N ILE A 35 17.87 -3.87 -0.19
CA ILE A 35 17.66 -5.32 -0.20
C ILE A 35 17.63 -5.80 1.25
N VAL A 36 16.54 -6.46 1.61
CA VAL A 36 16.35 -7.03 2.94
C VAL A 36 16.10 -8.51 2.79
N THR A 37 16.90 -9.32 3.49
CA THR A 37 16.75 -10.77 3.48
C THR A 37 16.18 -11.25 4.82
N ALA A 38 15.08 -11.99 4.75
CA ALA A 38 14.41 -12.58 5.89
C ALA A 38 14.28 -14.08 5.62
N GLY A 39 15.16 -14.88 6.23
CA GLY A 39 15.22 -16.32 5.96
C GLY A 39 15.50 -16.59 4.48
N ALA A 40 14.64 -17.35 3.84
CA ALA A 40 14.77 -17.70 2.42
C ALA A 40 14.15 -16.65 1.49
N THR A 41 13.66 -15.54 2.04
CA THR A 41 12.94 -14.51 1.29
C THR A 41 13.76 -13.24 1.21
N THR A 42 13.83 -12.65 0.02
CA THR A 42 14.48 -11.37 -0.22
C THR A 42 13.44 -10.37 -0.72
N VAL A 43 13.42 -9.20 -0.10
CA VAL A 43 12.57 -8.08 -0.50
C VAL A 43 13.47 -6.96 -1.00
N GLU A 44 13.24 -6.51 -2.22
CA GLU A 44 14.07 -5.52 -2.89
C GLU A 44 13.25 -4.31 -3.29
N PHE A 45 13.83 -3.13 -3.08
CA PHE A 45 13.20 -1.85 -3.38
C PHE A 45 13.98 -1.16 -4.48
N GLN A 46 13.28 -0.68 -5.49
CA GLN A 46 13.90 0.05 -6.59
C GLN A 46 13.17 1.37 -6.83
N ASP A 47 13.93 2.44 -6.90
CA ASP A 47 13.41 3.74 -7.30
C ASP A 47 13.27 3.74 -8.83
N ALA A 48 12.05 3.80 -9.32
CA ALA A 48 11.76 3.79 -10.76
C ALA A 48 11.34 5.17 -11.28
N GLY A 49 11.68 6.24 -10.55
CA GLY A 49 11.34 7.61 -10.93
C GLY A 49 10.04 8.08 -10.33
N GLU A 50 8.92 7.80 -10.97
CA GLU A 50 7.59 8.22 -10.50
C GLU A 50 7.01 7.28 -9.44
N HIS A 51 7.57 6.10 -9.29
CA HIS A 51 7.09 5.10 -8.35
C HIS A 51 8.27 4.32 -7.77
N GLU A 52 8.00 3.56 -6.72
CA GLU A 52 8.94 2.66 -6.09
C GLU A 52 8.49 1.23 -6.30
N ASP A 53 9.33 0.42 -6.93
CA ASP A 53 9.04 -0.99 -7.17
C ASP A 53 9.44 -1.83 -5.97
N ILE A 54 8.58 -2.79 -5.62
CA ILE A 54 8.85 -3.76 -4.57
C ILE A 54 8.88 -5.14 -5.20
N PHE A 55 10.03 -5.81 -5.08
CA PHE A 55 10.21 -7.16 -5.59
C PHE A 55 10.37 -8.14 -4.44
N VAL A 56 9.79 -9.32 -4.59
CA VAL A 56 9.91 -10.40 -3.63
C VAL A 56 10.44 -11.64 -4.34
N THR A 57 11.47 -12.23 -3.76
CA THR A 57 12.06 -13.49 -4.23
C THR A 57 12.12 -14.44 -3.05
N SER A 58 11.70 -15.68 -3.19
CA SER A 58 11.75 -16.65 -2.10
C SER A 58 11.80 -18.08 -2.62
N GLU A 59 12.53 -18.92 -1.90
CA GLU A 59 12.46 -20.36 -2.09
C GLU A 59 11.28 -20.97 -1.31
N ASP A 60 10.80 -20.27 -0.30
CA ASP A 60 9.65 -20.70 0.48
C ASP A 60 8.34 -20.15 -0.07
N ALA A 61 7.24 -20.76 0.35
CA ALA A 61 5.92 -20.24 0.05
C ALA A 61 5.62 -19.04 0.95
N VAL A 62 5.55 -17.86 0.36
CA VAL A 62 5.30 -16.61 1.07
C VAL A 62 3.81 -16.34 1.12
N ARG A 63 3.31 -15.97 2.29
CA ARG A 63 1.92 -15.54 2.49
C ARG A 63 1.80 -14.03 2.39
N CYS A 64 2.56 -13.32 3.21
CA CYS A 64 2.42 -11.87 3.37
C CYS A 64 3.77 -11.22 3.61
N VAL A 65 3.93 -10.03 3.05
CA VAL A 65 5.04 -9.14 3.35
C VAL A 65 4.46 -7.85 3.91
N LYS A 66 4.97 -7.41 5.04
CA LYS A 66 4.59 -6.15 5.67
C LYS A 66 5.75 -5.19 5.62
N LEU A 67 5.49 -3.97 5.15
CA LEU A 67 6.48 -2.91 5.07
C LEU A 67 6.07 -1.80 6.01
N ARG A 68 6.96 -1.43 6.92
CA ARG A 68 6.67 -0.41 7.92
C ARG A 68 7.61 0.77 7.76
N TRP A 69 7.03 1.95 7.58
CA TRP A 69 7.75 3.22 7.61
C TRP A 69 7.40 3.98 8.88
N ASN A 70 8.41 4.50 9.56
CA ASN A 70 8.22 5.39 10.71
C ASN A 70 7.90 6.80 10.21
N TYR A 71 6.83 6.91 9.47
CA TYR A 71 6.36 8.14 8.86
C TYR A 71 5.24 8.72 9.71
N LYS A 72 5.53 9.84 10.38
CA LYS A 72 4.58 10.41 11.32
C LYS A 72 3.51 11.24 10.61
N ILE A 73 2.27 10.86 10.82
CA ILE A 73 1.12 11.64 10.39
C ILE A 73 0.49 12.25 11.64
N PRO A 74 0.21 13.56 11.65
CA PRO A 74 -0.42 14.19 12.81
C PRO A 74 -1.72 13.52 13.20
N LYS A 75 -1.96 13.41 14.51
CA LYS A 75 -3.17 12.79 15.04
C LYS A 75 -4.45 13.49 14.59
N SER A 76 -4.36 14.78 14.27
CA SER A 76 -5.48 15.56 13.75
C SER A 76 -5.84 15.26 12.30
N ALA A 77 -5.03 14.47 11.59
CA ALA A 77 -5.29 14.12 10.21
C ALA A 77 -6.61 13.36 10.04
N ARG A 78 -7.26 13.58 8.92
CA ARG A 78 -8.44 12.82 8.52
C ARG A 78 -8.11 11.95 7.34
N PHE A 79 -8.69 10.76 7.27
CA PHE A 79 -8.36 9.77 6.27
C PHE A 79 -9.53 9.48 5.36
N LEU A 80 -9.24 9.39 4.08
CA LEU A 80 -10.16 8.90 3.06
C LEU A 80 -9.50 7.67 2.44
N GLY A 81 -10.19 6.54 2.51
CA GLY A 81 -9.71 5.30 1.92
C GLY A 81 -10.48 4.93 0.66
N ASP A 82 -10.23 3.71 0.19
CA ASP A 82 -10.87 3.19 -0.98
C ASP A 82 -12.37 2.94 -0.79
N ALA A 83 -13.01 2.59 -1.89
CA ALA A 83 -14.43 2.35 -2.05
C ALA A 83 -15.05 1.37 -1.05
N TRP A 84 -14.24 0.58 -0.40
CA TRP A 84 -14.65 -0.27 0.69
C TRP A 84 -15.56 0.45 1.68
N GLU A 85 -15.22 1.69 2.00
CA GLU A 85 -16.00 2.49 2.93
C GLU A 85 -17.16 3.19 2.26
N ARG A 86 -17.13 3.30 0.99
CA ARG A 86 -18.20 3.90 0.21
C ARG A 86 -19.43 3.03 0.14
N THR A 87 -19.33 1.76 0.55
CA THR A 87 -20.49 0.89 0.64
C THR A 87 -21.53 1.43 1.60
N TYR A 88 -21.12 2.30 2.51
CA TYR A 88 -22.04 2.97 3.43
C TYR A 88 -22.46 4.35 2.94
N GLY A 89 -22.13 4.69 1.71
CA GLY A 89 -22.58 5.94 1.09
C GLY A 89 -21.83 7.19 1.49
N ASP A 90 -20.81 7.05 2.31
CA ASP A 90 -20.13 8.21 2.87
C ASP A 90 -18.72 8.37 2.35
N VAL A 91 -18.49 9.46 1.63
CA VAL A 91 -17.15 9.95 1.32
C VAL A 91 -16.76 10.89 2.47
N GLU A 92 -16.65 10.34 3.65
CA GLU A 92 -16.30 11.14 4.82
C GLU A 92 -14.85 10.91 5.22
N TRP A 93 -14.24 11.99 5.70
CA TRP A 93 -12.93 11.91 6.30
C TRP A 93 -13.04 11.32 7.70
N HIS A 94 -12.25 10.30 7.96
CA HIS A 94 -12.24 9.64 9.26
C HIS A 94 -11.02 10.04 10.06
N GLY A 95 -11.13 9.97 11.37
CA GLY A 95 -10.00 10.15 12.25
C GLY A 95 -9.03 8.97 12.16
N MET A 96 -7.80 9.17 12.62
CA MET A 96 -6.79 8.13 12.62
C MET A 96 -7.21 6.95 13.50
N SER A 97 -7.11 5.75 12.95
CA SER A 97 -7.34 4.50 13.67
C SER A 97 -6.29 3.47 13.22
N GLY A 98 -5.50 2.98 14.17
CA GLY A 98 -4.49 1.99 13.88
C GLY A 98 -5.03 0.63 13.44
N ASN A 99 -6.33 0.40 13.64
CA ASN A 99 -6.98 -0.87 13.28
C ASN A 99 -7.66 -0.84 11.93
N ARG A 100 -7.56 0.28 11.22
CA ARG A 100 -8.28 0.44 9.96
C ARG A 100 -7.41 0.07 8.79
N TYR A 101 -7.93 -0.81 7.94
CA TYR A 101 -7.28 -1.23 6.70
C TYR A 101 -7.86 -0.47 5.53
N LEU A 102 -6.96 0.09 4.71
CA LEU A 102 -7.31 0.92 3.57
C LEU A 102 -6.79 0.24 2.31
N PRO A 103 -7.65 -0.51 1.58
CA PRO A 103 -7.22 -1.21 0.37
C PRO A 103 -6.74 -0.24 -0.70
N TRP A 104 -5.69 -0.60 -1.41
CA TRP A 104 -5.14 0.08 -2.57
C TRP A 104 -4.55 1.45 -2.31
N TYR A 105 -5.28 2.36 -1.67
CA TYR A 105 -4.81 3.71 -1.45
C TYR A 105 -5.51 4.36 -0.25
N PHE A 106 -4.91 5.43 0.24
CA PHE A 106 -5.58 6.33 1.15
C PHE A 106 -5.04 7.76 0.99
N LEU A 107 -5.86 8.71 1.40
CA LEU A 107 -5.50 10.11 1.48
C LEU A 107 -5.54 10.53 2.94
N ALA A 108 -4.55 11.32 3.35
CA ALA A 108 -4.49 11.92 4.67
C ALA A 108 -4.61 13.43 4.52
N LYS A 109 -5.71 13.99 5.01
CA LYS A 109 -5.93 15.42 4.97
C LYS A 109 -5.36 16.08 6.21
N LEU A 110 -4.39 16.95 6.01
CA LEU A 110 -3.85 17.86 7.01
C LEU A 110 -4.54 19.23 6.86
N SER A 111 -4.15 20.21 7.65
CA SER A 111 -4.83 21.51 7.64
C SER A 111 -4.86 22.17 6.26
N GLU A 112 -3.74 22.16 5.54
CA GLU A 112 -3.63 22.84 4.23
C GLU A 112 -3.19 21.95 3.09
N LYS A 113 -2.95 20.69 3.36
CA LYS A 113 -2.48 19.78 2.33
C LYS A 113 -3.06 18.38 2.49
N VAL A 114 -2.99 17.64 1.40
CA VAL A 114 -3.44 16.25 1.35
C VAL A 114 -2.26 15.39 0.93
N LEU A 115 -2.00 14.36 1.70
CA LEU A 115 -0.99 13.35 1.36
C LEU A 115 -1.71 12.15 0.76
N CYS A 116 -1.20 11.64 -0.34
CA CYS A 116 -1.78 10.50 -1.03
C CYS A 116 -0.79 9.35 -1.06
N PHE A 117 -1.24 8.18 -0.66
CA PHE A 117 -0.44 6.96 -0.63
C PHE A 117 -1.20 5.87 -1.36
N GLY A 118 -0.55 5.19 -2.27
CA GLY A 118 -1.22 4.15 -3.03
C GLY A 118 -0.26 3.23 -3.76
N VAL A 119 -0.83 2.29 -4.45
CA VAL A 119 -0.10 1.40 -5.35
C VAL A 119 -0.69 1.51 -6.73
N LYS A 120 0.16 1.35 -7.76
CA LYS A 120 -0.33 1.36 -9.13
C LYS A 120 -1.28 0.19 -9.34
N VAL A 121 -2.27 0.41 -10.16
CA VAL A 121 -3.23 -0.62 -10.53
C VAL A 121 -2.51 -1.82 -11.14
N ARG A 122 -2.96 -3.02 -10.81
CA ARG A 122 -2.42 -4.30 -11.23
C ARG A 122 -1.15 -4.72 -10.48
N PRO A 123 -1.14 -4.61 -9.15
CA PRO A 123 -0.08 -5.25 -8.41
C PRO A 123 -0.23 -6.77 -8.49
N SER A 124 0.87 -7.48 -8.27
CA SER A 124 0.85 -8.93 -8.18
C SER A 124 0.56 -9.43 -6.77
N ALA A 125 0.11 -8.54 -5.90
CA ALA A 125 -0.26 -8.83 -4.53
C ALA A 125 -1.50 -8.02 -4.17
N MET A 126 -2.29 -8.51 -3.24
CA MET A 126 -3.34 -7.71 -2.62
C MET A 126 -2.68 -6.72 -1.68
N CYS A 127 -2.94 -5.44 -1.87
CA CYS A 127 -2.28 -4.36 -1.14
C CYS A 127 -3.25 -3.66 -0.22
N CYS A 128 -2.83 -3.44 1.03
CA CYS A 128 -3.64 -2.77 2.01
C CYS A 128 -2.78 -1.89 2.90
N TRP A 129 -3.25 -0.70 3.17
CA TRP A 129 -2.53 0.26 3.99
C TRP A 129 -3.12 0.36 5.39
N GLN A 130 -2.27 0.69 6.33
CA GLN A 130 -2.67 1.05 7.68
C GLN A 130 -1.82 2.21 8.14
N ALA A 131 -2.44 3.21 8.75
CA ALA A 131 -1.74 4.35 9.31
C ALA A 131 -2.05 4.47 10.79
N ASP A 132 -1.04 4.79 11.57
CA ASP A 132 -1.19 5.10 12.99
C ASP A 132 -0.34 6.32 13.34
N THR A 133 -0.33 6.72 14.61
CA THR A 133 0.41 7.93 15.04
C THR A 133 1.92 7.81 14.87
N LYS A 134 2.44 6.62 14.68
CA LYS A 134 3.89 6.36 14.60
C LYS A 134 4.36 6.06 13.19
N GLY A 135 3.46 5.69 12.29
CA GLY A 135 3.89 5.36 10.95
C GLY A 135 2.82 4.79 10.05
N ILE A 136 3.29 4.28 8.94
CA ILE A 136 2.47 3.72 7.87
C ILE A 136 2.92 2.29 7.62
N THR A 137 1.96 1.39 7.44
CA THR A 137 2.24 0.00 7.07
C THR A 137 1.56 -0.32 5.75
N LEU A 138 2.30 -0.98 4.86
CA LEU A 138 1.76 -1.57 3.65
C LEU A 138 1.81 -3.08 3.78
N PHE A 139 0.64 -3.71 3.66
CA PHE A 139 0.50 -5.15 3.67
C PHE A 139 0.42 -5.64 2.23
N LEU A 140 1.27 -6.60 1.89
CA LEU A 140 1.29 -7.22 0.58
C LEU A 140 0.93 -8.69 0.74
N ASP A 141 -0.31 -9.04 0.45
CA ASP A 141 -0.74 -10.44 0.46
C ASP A 141 -0.45 -11.05 -0.91
N VAL A 142 0.65 -11.79 -0.99
CA VAL A 142 1.09 -12.39 -2.25
C VAL A 142 0.33 -13.67 -2.61
N ARG A 143 -0.47 -14.21 -1.69
CA ARG A 143 -1.26 -15.42 -1.95
C ARG A 143 -2.56 -15.14 -2.69
N CYS A 144 -3.07 -13.91 -2.65
CA CYS A 144 -4.35 -13.55 -3.26
C CYS A 144 -5.49 -14.51 -2.86
N GLY A 145 -5.54 -14.85 -1.55
CA GLY A 145 -6.56 -15.74 -1.00
C GLY A 145 -6.18 -17.22 -0.98
N ASN A 146 -5.07 -17.60 -1.55
CA ASN A 146 -4.57 -18.97 -1.52
C ASN A 146 -3.55 -19.18 -0.40
N THR A 147 -3.22 -20.42 -0.08
CA THR A 147 -2.07 -20.72 0.76
C THR A 147 -0.81 -20.30 0.02
N GLY A 148 0.20 -19.86 0.73
CA GLY A 148 1.43 -19.28 0.23
C GLY A 148 1.81 -19.53 -1.23
N VAL A 149 2.39 -18.55 -1.88
CA VAL A 149 2.79 -18.63 -3.28
C VAL A 149 4.22 -19.14 -3.37
N GLN A 150 4.41 -20.21 -4.17
CA GLN A 150 5.73 -20.76 -4.46
C GLN A 150 6.39 -19.92 -5.54
N LEU A 151 7.33 -19.08 -5.17
CA LEU A 151 8.07 -18.26 -6.12
C LEU A 151 9.19 -19.05 -6.79
N LYS A 152 9.75 -20.03 -6.12
CA LYS A 152 10.82 -20.91 -6.63
C LYS A 152 12.01 -20.12 -7.17
N GLY A 153 12.43 -19.10 -6.42
CA GLY A 153 13.54 -18.24 -6.81
C GLY A 153 13.19 -17.20 -7.87
N ARG A 154 11.95 -17.14 -8.35
CA ARG A 154 11.54 -16.11 -9.30
C ARG A 154 11.30 -14.79 -8.58
N LYS A 155 11.62 -13.71 -9.27
CA LYS A 155 11.43 -12.36 -8.76
C LYS A 155 10.03 -11.87 -9.11
N LEU A 156 9.21 -11.67 -8.08
CA LEU A 156 7.87 -11.17 -8.25
C LEU A 156 7.85 -9.66 -7.98
N ARG A 157 7.36 -8.87 -8.93
CA ARG A 157 7.08 -7.46 -8.66
C ARG A 157 5.74 -7.37 -7.92
N ALA A 158 5.81 -7.32 -6.60
CA ALA A 158 4.64 -7.38 -5.76
C ALA A 158 3.79 -6.12 -5.85
N ALA A 159 4.43 -4.95 -5.87
CA ALA A 159 3.72 -3.68 -5.94
C ALA A 159 4.61 -2.56 -6.46
N GLN A 160 3.96 -1.48 -6.89
CA GLN A 160 4.60 -0.22 -7.26
C GLN A 160 3.96 0.88 -6.41
N ILE A 161 4.71 1.44 -5.49
CA ILE A 161 4.19 2.47 -4.58
C ILE A 161 4.24 3.83 -5.27
N VAL A 162 3.16 4.57 -5.17
CA VAL A 162 3.06 5.96 -5.63
C VAL A 162 2.59 6.84 -4.49
N CYS A 163 3.19 8.02 -4.36
CA CYS A 163 2.80 9.00 -3.36
C CYS A 163 2.74 10.39 -3.98
N MET A 164 1.82 11.20 -3.49
CA MET A 164 1.61 12.55 -3.99
C MET A 164 1.17 13.46 -2.84
N GLU A 165 1.63 14.68 -2.88
CA GLU A 165 1.21 15.73 -1.98
C GLU A 165 0.46 16.81 -2.77
N ALA A 166 -0.66 17.26 -2.25
CA ALA A 166 -1.43 18.34 -2.84
C ALA A 166 -1.58 19.49 -1.86
N GLU A 167 -1.37 20.71 -2.35
CA GLU A 167 -1.58 21.94 -1.58
C GLU A 167 -2.62 22.82 -2.25
N GLY A 168 -3.54 23.38 -1.46
CA GLY A 168 -4.55 24.29 -1.95
C GLY A 168 -5.52 23.70 -2.96
N ALA A 169 -5.59 22.38 -3.02
CA ALA A 169 -6.48 21.68 -3.93
C ALA A 169 -7.71 21.14 -3.20
N ASP A 170 -8.81 21.05 -3.92
CA ASP A 170 -10.00 20.39 -3.44
C ASP A 170 -9.72 18.88 -3.24
N THR A 171 -10.29 18.32 -2.21
CA THR A 171 -10.14 16.92 -1.87
C THR A 171 -10.56 16.00 -3.00
N PHE A 172 -11.69 16.28 -3.61
CA PHE A 172 -12.22 15.47 -4.71
C PHE A 172 -11.30 15.55 -5.94
N GLU A 173 -10.85 16.75 -6.26
CA GLU A 173 -9.90 16.96 -7.34
C GLU A 173 -8.59 16.21 -7.09
N THR A 174 -8.10 16.27 -5.86
CA THR A 174 -6.89 15.56 -5.46
C THR A 174 -7.05 14.04 -5.61
N ALA A 175 -8.18 13.51 -5.19
CA ALA A 175 -8.46 12.09 -5.33
C ALA A 175 -8.49 11.66 -6.80
N GLN A 176 -9.09 12.49 -7.67
CA GLN A 176 -9.11 12.21 -9.10
C GLN A 176 -7.71 12.20 -9.72
N GLU A 177 -6.87 13.18 -9.36
CA GLU A 177 -5.50 13.25 -9.85
C GLU A 177 -4.68 12.05 -9.36
N PHE A 178 -4.88 11.66 -8.12
CA PHE A 178 -4.19 10.49 -7.59
C PHE A 178 -4.63 9.19 -8.27
N CYS A 179 -5.91 9.05 -8.54
CA CYS A 179 -6.42 7.90 -9.30
C CYS A 179 -5.78 7.81 -10.69
N LYS A 180 -5.62 8.94 -11.37
CA LYS A 180 -4.92 8.97 -12.66
C LYS A 180 -3.48 8.48 -12.51
N LYS A 181 -2.81 8.91 -11.45
CA LYS A 181 -1.42 8.52 -11.19
C LYS A 181 -1.29 7.02 -10.95
N MET A 182 -2.22 6.43 -10.23
CA MET A 182 -2.24 4.97 -10.00
C MET A 182 -2.53 4.19 -11.29
N CYS A 183 -3.20 4.81 -12.26
CA CYS A 183 -3.63 4.18 -13.50
C CYS A 183 -2.80 4.59 -14.72
N THR A 184 -1.58 5.07 -14.53
CA THR A 184 -0.78 5.62 -15.63
C THR A 184 -0.29 4.61 -16.66
N ASP A 185 -0.35 3.33 -16.39
CA ASP A 185 -0.08 2.31 -17.40
C ASP A 185 -1.39 1.64 -17.79
N PRO A 186 -2.03 2.10 -18.86
CA PRO A 186 -3.39 1.67 -19.19
C PRO A 186 -3.44 0.34 -19.92
N ILE A 187 -2.63 -0.60 -19.56
CA ILE A 187 -2.86 -1.98 -19.99
C ILE A 187 -4.02 -2.48 -19.17
N PHE A 188 -5.13 -2.73 -19.82
CA PHE A 188 -6.33 -3.18 -19.13
C PHE A 188 -6.05 -4.44 -18.32
N PRO A 189 -6.55 -4.50 -17.07
CA PRO A 189 -6.34 -5.67 -16.26
C PRO A 189 -6.90 -6.90 -16.96
N GLU A 190 -6.11 -7.94 -16.98
CA GLU A 190 -6.52 -9.23 -17.51
C GLU A 190 -7.47 -9.95 -16.57
N PHE A 191 -7.57 -9.48 -15.33
CA PHE A 191 -8.48 -10.10 -14.39
C PHE A 191 -9.82 -9.40 -14.39
N PRO A 192 -10.87 -10.19 -14.22
CA PRO A 192 -12.20 -9.63 -14.08
C PRO A 192 -12.30 -8.75 -12.83
N VAL A 193 -13.03 -7.67 -12.96
CA VAL A 193 -13.22 -6.70 -11.87
C VAL A 193 -13.89 -7.33 -10.64
N TYR A 194 -14.69 -8.34 -10.82
CA TYR A 194 -15.35 -9.04 -9.71
C TYR A 194 -14.38 -9.80 -8.82
N GLY A 195 -13.20 -10.14 -9.29
CA GLY A 195 -12.17 -10.75 -8.45
C GLY A 195 -11.73 -9.86 -7.31
N SER A 196 -11.80 -8.56 -7.47
CA SER A 196 -11.43 -7.62 -6.42
C SER A 196 -12.37 -7.64 -5.23
N ASN A 197 -13.65 -7.89 -5.43
CA ASN A 197 -14.60 -7.99 -4.32
C ASN A 197 -14.31 -9.19 -3.42
N ASN A 198 -13.93 -10.30 -4.01
CA ASN A 198 -13.53 -11.48 -3.25
C ASN A 198 -12.25 -11.23 -2.46
N TRP A 199 -11.36 -10.43 -3.02
CA TRP A 199 -10.11 -10.08 -2.35
C TRP A 199 -10.36 -9.30 -1.07
N TYR A 200 -11.22 -8.29 -1.12
CA TYR A 200 -11.55 -7.50 0.06
C TYR A 200 -12.04 -8.38 1.20
N TYR A 201 -12.93 -9.29 0.88
CA TYR A 201 -13.52 -10.16 1.88
C TYR A 201 -12.49 -11.10 2.50
N ALA A 202 -11.72 -11.78 1.66
CA ALA A 202 -10.71 -12.71 2.12
C ALA A 202 -9.60 -12.01 2.91
N TYR A 203 -9.21 -10.81 2.49
CA TYR A 203 -8.16 -10.04 3.15
C TYR A 203 -8.62 -9.55 4.52
N GLY A 204 -9.84 -9.05 4.62
CA GLY A 204 -10.39 -8.58 5.86
C GLY A 204 -10.37 -9.66 6.95
N ASP A 205 -10.80 -10.86 6.59
CA ASP A 205 -10.83 -11.97 7.52
C ASP A 205 -9.44 -12.40 7.96
N SER A 206 -8.50 -12.53 7.04
CA SER A 206 -7.14 -12.94 7.39
C SER A 206 -6.37 -11.86 8.14
N SER A 207 -6.66 -10.59 7.88
CA SER A 207 -5.96 -9.49 8.53
C SER A 207 -6.33 -9.32 10.00
N GLU A 208 -7.57 -9.56 10.35
CA GLU A 208 -8.02 -9.48 11.73
C GLU A 208 -7.34 -10.51 12.62
N GLU A 209 -7.13 -11.69 12.09
CA GLU A 209 -6.45 -12.75 12.81
C GLU A 209 -4.95 -12.52 12.98
N GLU A 210 -4.34 -11.86 12.02
CA GLU A 210 -2.89 -11.66 12.01
C GLU A 210 -2.41 -10.52 12.88
N ILE A 211 -3.28 -9.59 13.23
CA ILE A 211 -2.90 -8.38 13.96
C ILE A 211 -3.29 -8.43 15.44
N LEU A 212 -4.22 -9.28 15.81
CA LEU A 212 -4.56 -9.55 17.18
C LEU A 212 -3.61 -10.57 17.80
#